data_2fa8fda83577930dddae7b781c3d6b0a
#
_entry.id   2fa8fda83577930dddae7b781c3d6b0a
#
_cell.length_a   1.000
_cell.length_b   1.000
_cell.length_c   1.000
_cell.angle_alpha   90.00
_cell.angle_beta   90.00
_cell.angle_gamma   90.00
#
_symmetry.space_group_name_H-M   'P 1'
#
loop_
_entity.id
_entity.type
_entity.pdbx_description
1 polymer ?
#
loop_
_entity_poly.entity_id
_entity_poly.type
_entity_poly.pdbx_seq_one_letter_code
_entity_poly.pdbx_strand_id
1 'polypeptide(L)'
;IGGLQVRGPMLFDGYLGRPDATAESFTDDGFFKTGDVAVIDPEGFHRIVGRESTDLIKSGGFRVGAGEVETSLLGHPSVREAAVVGLPDPDLGQRLVAFVVGDDVSESELIEHVATELSVHKRPREIRVVESLPRNAMGKVQKKQLF
;
A
#
# COMPACT_ATOMS: atom_id res chain seq x y z
N ILE A 1 1.16 0.06 -14.57
CA ILE A 1 1.66 0.28 -13.22
C ILE A 1 3.19 0.34 -13.25
N GLY A 2 3.80 1.34 -12.64
CA GLY A 2 5.24 1.55 -12.63
C GLY A 2 5.71 2.41 -11.47
N GLY A 3 7.05 2.42 -11.23
CA GLY A 3 7.66 3.28 -10.23
C GLY A 3 7.57 4.75 -10.63
N LEU A 4 7.14 5.60 -9.70
CA LEU A 4 7.07 7.04 -9.91
C LEU A 4 8.47 7.65 -9.77
N GLN A 5 8.87 8.38 -10.80
CA GLN A 5 10.13 9.12 -10.84
C GLN A 5 9.86 10.59 -11.13
N VAL A 6 10.62 11.47 -10.53
CA VAL A 6 10.44 12.92 -10.68
C VAL A 6 11.78 13.61 -10.99
N ARG A 7 11.73 14.68 -11.78
CA ARG A 7 12.89 15.52 -12.08
C ARG A 7 12.46 16.97 -12.13
N GLY A 8 13.27 17.87 -11.57
CA GLY A 8 13.00 19.30 -11.63
C GLY A 8 13.77 20.07 -10.54
N PRO A 9 13.67 21.41 -10.54
CA PRO A 9 14.42 22.26 -9.63
C PRO A 9 13.97 22.14 -8.15
N MET A 10 12.86 21.43 -7.87
CA MET A 10 12.37 21.19 -6.51
C MET A 10 13.09 20.03 -5.81
N LEU A 11 13.94 19.28 -6.52
CA LEU A 11 14.64 18.16 -5.90
C LEU A 11 15.73 18.63 -4.95
N PHE A 12 15.96 17.85 -3.91
CA PHE A 12 17.07 18.04 -2.97
C PHE A 12 18.39 17.59 -3.61
N ASP A 13 19.53 18.11 -3.12
CA ASP A 13 20.85 17.78 -3.66
C ASP A 13 21.32 16.36 -3.28
N GLY A 14 20.84 15.84 -2.15
CA GLY A 14 21.18 14.50 -1.68
C GLY A 14 20.97 14.31 -0.19
N TYR A 15 21.21 13.10 0.28
CA TYR A 15 21.15 12.74 1.70
C TYR A 15 22.46 13.14 2.41
N LEU A 16 22.37 13.95 3.44
CA LEU A 16 23.52 14.44 4.21
C LEU A 16 24.38 13.29 4.74
N GLY A 17 25.64 13.28 4.38
CA GLY A 17 26.60 12.24 4.79
C GLY A 17 26.35 10.84 4.19
N ARG A 18 25.47 10.73 3.18
CA ARG A 18 25.07 9.45 2.57
C ARG A 18 25.18 9.48 1.04
N PRO A 19 26.39 9.59 0.47
CA PRO A 19 26.58 9.69 -0.97
C PRO A 19 26.08 8.43 -1.71
N ASP A 20 26.28 7.24 -1.14
CA ASP A 20 25.82 5.98 -1.75
C ASP A 20 24.29 5.94 -1.84
N ALA A 21 23.58 6.27 -0.75
CA ALA A 21 22.12 6.33 -0.73
C ALA A 21 21.59 7.41 -1.71
N THR A 22 22.33 8.51 -1.87
CA THR A 22 22.01 9.53 -2.85
C THR A 22 22.11 8.97 -4.27
N ALA A 23 23.22 8.34 -4.61
CA ALA A 23 23.43 7.74 -5.94
C ALA A 23 22.37 6.68 -6.26
N GLU A 24 22.04 5.80 -5.31
CA GLU A 24 20.98 4.78 -5.47
C GLU A 24 19.60 5.38 -5.69
N SER A 25 19.34 6.58 -5.16
CA SER A 25 18.03 7.24 -5.23
C SER A 25 17.78 7.96 -6.55
N PHE A 26 18.80 8.12 -7.40
CA PHE A 26 18.66 8.75 -8.71
C PHE A 26 18.89 7.73 -9.83
N THR A 27 18.32 8.03 -11.00
CA THR A 27 18.64 7.34 -12.24
C THR A 27 19.83 8.01 -12.92
N ASP A 28 20.47 7.34 -13.87
CA ASP A 28 21.63 7.89 -14.61
C ASP A 28 21.27 9.17 -15.39
N ASP A 29 20.01 9.34 -15.78
CA ASP A 29 19.48 10.53 -16.45
C ASP A 29 18.87 11.58 -15.51
N GLY A 30 19.09 11.44 -14.18
CA GLY A 30 18.82 12.45 -13.18
C GLY A 30 17.37 12.49 -12.64
N PHE A 31 16.58 11.43 -12.80
CA PHE A 31 15.31 11.32 -12.11
C PHE A 31 15.47 10.76 -10.71
N PHE A 32 14.80 11.36 -9.73
CA PHE A 32 14.69 10.85 -8.39
C PHE A 32 13.64 9.73 -8.32
N LYS A 33 14.03 8.57 -7.83
CA LYS A 33 13.16 7.41 -7.58
C LYS A 33 12.40 7.65 -6.27
N THR A 34 11.12 7.98 -6.34
CA THR A 34 10.32 8.30 -5.14
C THR A 34 10.09 7.09 -4.24
N GLY A 35 10.19 5.87 -4.79
CA GLY A 35 9.79 4.62 -4.14
C GLY A 35 8.28 4.43 -4.11
N ASP A 36 7.52 5.32 -4.72
CA ASP A 36 6.08 5.17 -4.91
C ASP A 36 5.79 4.48 -6.24
N VAL A 37 4.68 3.75 -6.28
CA VAL A 37 4.16 3.11 -7.48
C VAL A 37 2.89 3.83 -7.91
N ALA A 38 2.77 4.09 -9.20
CA ALA A 38 1.62 4.77 -9.77
C ALA A 38 1.07 4.03 -11.00
N VAL A 39 -0.15 4.32 -11.35
CA VAL A 39 -0.78 4.02 -12.64
C VAL A 39 -1.13 5.33 -13.31
N ILE A 40 -1.10 5.33 -14.65
CA ILE A 40 -1.58 6.46 -15.46
C ILE A 40 -2.94 6.03 -15.98
N ASP A 41 -3.95 6.85 -15.75
CA ASP A 41 -5.30 6.62 -16.29
C ASP A 41 -5.39 7.04 -17.78
N PRO A 42 -6.51 6.74 -18.45
CA PRO A 42 -6.69 7.11 -19.86
C PRO A 42 -6.63 8.62 -20.11
N GLU A 43 -6.96 9.44 -19.11
CA GLU A 43 -6.92 10.90 -19.17
C GLU A 43 -5.51 11.47 -18.91
N GLY A 44 -4.54 10.62 -18.52
CA GLY A 44 -3.15 11.00 -18.26
C GLY A 44 -2.83 11.38 -16.83
N PHE A 45 -3.76 11.25 -15.89
CA PHE A 45 -3.50 11.50 -14.47
C PHE A 45 -2.75 10.34 -13.81
N HIS A 46 -1.81 10.68 -12.92
CA HIS A 46 -1.06 9.72 -12.14
C HIS A 46 -1.76 9.44 -10.82
N ARG A 47 -2.26 8.21 -10.67
CA ARG A 47 -2.84 7.73 -9.41
C ARG A 47 -1.81 6.93 -8.64
N ILE A 48 -1.47 7.37 -7.43
CA ILE A 48 -0.56 6.65 -6.52
C ILE A 48 -1.24 5.37 -6.04
N VAL A 49 -0.54 4.25 -6.19
CA VAL A 49 -0.99 2.91 -5.74
C VAL A 49 -0.47 2.62 -4.33
N GLY A 50 0.72 3.14 -4.00
CA GLY A 50 1.37 2.98 -2.71
C GLY A 50 2.89 2.88 -2.82
N ARG A 51 3.55 2.61 -1.69
CA ARG A 51 5.00 2.38 -1.62
C ARG A 51 5.37 1.01 -2.16
N GLU A 52 6.37 0.93 -3.03
CA GLU A 52 6.86 -0.33 -3.59
C GLU A 52 7.31 -1.32 -2.51
N SER A 53 7.96 -0.81 -1.46
CA SER A 53 8.55 -1.64 -0.39
C SER A 53 7.54 -2.14 0.67
N THR A 54 6.38 -1.50 0.81
CA THR A 54 5.44 -1.78 1.91
C THR A 54 4.01 -2.01 1.46
N ASP A 55 3.59 -1.39 0.37
CA ASP A 55 2.19 -1.34 -0.04
C ASP A 55 1.92 -2.14 -1.31
N LEU A 56 2.96 -2.67 -1.96
CA LEU A 56 2.82 -3.52 -3.13
C LEU A 56 2.92 -5.00 -2.72
N ILE A 57 1.78 -5.67 -2.66
CA ILE A 57 1.65 -7.07 -2.26
C ILE A 57 1.69 -7.95 -3.50
N LYS A 58 2.57 -8.97 -3.49
CA LYS A 58 2.72 -9.94 -4.58
C LYS A 58 1.94 -11.20 -4.26
N SER A 59 0.71 -11.30 -4.75
CA SER A 59 -0.22 -12.39 -4.44
C SER A 59 -0.69 -13.10 -5.71
N GLY A 60 -0.44 -14.40 -5.81
CA GLY A 60 -0.90 -15.24 -6.92
C GLY A 60 -0.48 -14.73 -8.31
N GLY A 61 0.73 -14.17 -8.43
CA GLY A 61 1.24 -13.59 -9.68
C GLY A 61 0.79 -12.15 -9.95
N PHE A 62 -0.10 -11.60 -9.14
CA PHE A 62 -0.56 -10.21 -9.25
C PHE A 62 0.21 -9.27 -8.33
N ARG A 63 0.30 -8.00 -8.73
CA ARG A 63 0.79 -6.91 -7.88
C ARG A 63 -0.41 -6.11 -7.42
N VAL A 64 -0.73 -6.20 -6.13
CA VAL A 64 -1.89 -5.55 -5.50
C VAL A 64 -1.41 -4.39 -4.65
N GLY A 65 -1.97 -3.20 -4.87
CA GLY A 65 -1.72 -2.03 -4.03
C GLY A 65 -2.56 -2.13 -2.75
N ALA A 66 -1.89 -2.15 -1.59
CA ALA A 66 -2.58 -2.17 -0.29
C ALA A 66 -3.55 -0.99 -0.14
N GLY A 67 -3.15 0.20 -0.57
CA GLY A 67 -3.96 1.42 -0.47
C GLY A 67 -5.29 1.35 -1.23
N GLU A 68 -5.37 0.60 -2.32
CA GLU A 68 -6.62 0.41 -3.06
C GLU A 68 -7.62 -0.42 -2.25
N VAL A 69 -7.13 -1.46 -1.58
CA VAL A 69 -7.96 -2.31 -0.70
C VAL A 69 -8.34 -1.57 0.59
N GLU A 70 -7.40 -0.80 1.15
CA GLU A 70 -7.66 0.07 2.32
C GLU A 70 -8.73 1.10 2.01
N THR A 71 -8.69 1.74 0.84
CA THR A 71 -9.70 2.71 0.41
C THR A 71 -11.08 2.07 0.30
N SER A 72 -11.17 0.88 -0.28
CA SER A 72 -12.42 0.13 -0.36
C SER A 72 -12.97 -0.19 1.03
N LEU A 73 -12.13 -0.73 1.93
CA LEU A 73 -12.53 -1.02 3.30
C LEU A 73 -13.02 0.21 4.07
N LEU A 74 -12.34 1.35 3.90
CA LEU A 74 -12.74 2.64 4.51
C LEU A 74 -14.05 3.19 3.95
N GLY A 75 -14.52 2.71 2.79
CA GLY A 75 -15.85 2.99 2.24
C GLY A 75 -16.97 2.33 3.04
N HIS A 76 -16.70 1.32 3.84
CA HIS A 76 -17.70 0.66 4.68
C HIS A 76 -18.01 1.50 5.92
N PRO A 77 -19.31 1.77 6.24
CA PRO A 77 -19.69 2.72 7.29
C PRO A 77 -19.21 2.35 8.69
N SER A 78 -19.01 1.07 8.98
CA SER A 78 -18.52 0.57 10.27
C SER A 78 -16.99 0.57 10.40
N VAL A 79 -16.24 0.91 9.35
CA VAL A 79 -14.76 0.92 9.35
C VAL A 79 -14.25 2.33 9.60
N ARG A 80 -13.43 2.48 10.65
CA ARG A 80 -12.77 3.75 10.98
C ARG A 80 -11.35 3.82 10.46
N GLU A 81 -10.62 2.69 10.56
CA GLU A 81 -9.24 2.60 10.09
C GLU A 81 -9.02 1.24 9.42
N ALA A 82 -8.18 1.22 8.41
CA ALA A 82 -7.76 -0.01 7.75
C ALA A 82 -6.29 0.03 7.39
N ALA A 83 -5.61 -1.11 7.53
CA ALA A 83 -4.26 -1.32 7.05
C ALA A 83 -4.16 -2.71 6.42
N VAL A 84 -3.64 -2.79 5.19
CA VAL A 84 -3.52 -4.05 4.46
C VAL A 84 -2.05 -4.40 4.28
N VAL A 85 -1.72 -5.66 4.54
CA VAL A 85 -0.37 -6.20 4.42
C VAL A 85 -0.37 -7.52 3.65
N GLY A 86 0.78 -7.86 3.06
CA GLY A 86 1.02 -9.17 2.49
C GLY A 86 1.73 -10.06 3.50
N LEU A 87 1.08 -11.10 3.99
CA LEU A 87 1.72 -12.12 4.82
C LEU A 87 2.19 -13.30 3.95
N PRO A 88 3.28 -13.99 4.34
CA PRO A 88 3.74 -15.16 3.61
C PRO A 88 2.64 -16.21 3.42
N ASP A 89 2.56 -16.78 2.23
CA ASP A 89 1.59 -17.81 1.87
C ASP A 89 2.26 -18.81 0.92
N PRO A 90 2.15 -20.13 1.18
CA PRO A 90 2.85 -21.17 0.40
C PRO A 90 2.39 -21.23 -1.06
N ASP A 91 1.12 -20.91 -1.34
CA ASP A 91 0.54 -21.05 -2.69
C ASP A 91 0.57 -19.71 -3.46
N LEU A 92 0.33 -18.61 -2.76
CA LEU A 92 0.21 -17.28 -3.36
C LEU A 92 1.51 -16.46 -3.30
N GLY A 93 2.54 -16.93 -2.58
CA GLY A 93 3.71 -16.15 -2.19
C GLY A 93 3.38 -15.20 -1.04
N GLN A 94 2.37 -14.35 -1.21
CA GLN A 94 1.78 -13.55 -0.15
C GLN A 94 0.25 -13.62 -0.22
N ARG A 95 -0.42 -13.70 0.94
CA ARG A 95 -1.87 -13.48 1.05
C ARG A 95 -2.15 -12.07 1.59
N LEU A 96 -3.21 -11.46 1.10
CA LEU A 96 -3.69 -10.18 1.62
C LEU A 96 -4.38 -10.39 2.95
N VAL A 97 -3.91 -9.67 3.98
CA VAL A 97 -4.52 -9.61 5.31
C VAL A 97 -4.82 -8.17 5.64
N ALA A 98 -6.07 -7.88 5.99
CA ALA A 98 -6.49 -6.55 6.43
C ALA A 98 -6.61 -6.50 7.95
N PHE A 99 -6.08 -5.44 8.55
CA PHE A 99 -6.29 -5.07 9.95
C PHE A 99 -7.24 -3.88 9.97
N VAL A 100 -8.35 -4.02 10.67
CA VAL A 100 -9.45 -3.05 10.65
C VAL A 100 -9.79 -2.62 12.07
N VAL A 101 -9.96 -1.31 12.26
CA VAL A 101 -10.56 -0.73 13.45
C VAL A 101 -11.98 -0.32 13.08
N GLY A 102 -12.96 -0.84 13.80
CA GLY A 102 -14.37 -0.56 13.53
C GLY A 102 -15.28 -1.17 14.59
N ASP A 103 -16.54 -0.80 14.53
CA ASP A 103 -17.57 -1.28 15.48
C ASP A 103 -18.54 -2.21 14.74
N ASP A 104 -18.87 -3.34 15.38
CA ASP A 104 -19.84 -4.33 14.87
C ASP A 104 -19.55 -4.81 13.42
N VAL A 105 -18.27 -4.99 13.08
CA VAL A 105 -17.85 -5.48 11.77
C VAL A 105 -17.62 -6.99 11.80
N SER A 106 -18.09 -7.69 10.75
CA SER A 106 -17.75 -9.08 10.50
C SER A 106 -16.75 -9.21 9.34
N GLU A 107 -15.87 -10.20 9.42
CA GLU A 107 -14.90 -10.49 8.36
C GLU A 107 -15.59 -10.74 7.01
N SER A 108 -16.64 -11.57 7.00
CA SER A 108 -17.36 -11.92 5.77
C SER A 108 -18.01 -10.72 5.11
N GLU A 109 -18.63 -9.82 5.88
CA GLU A 109 -19.27 -8.61 5.40
C GLU A 109 -18.26 -7.66 4.73
N LEU A 110 -17.10 -7.47 5.35
CA LEU A 110 -16.05 -6.64 4.77
C LEU A 110 -15.41 -7.25 3.52
N ILE A 111 -15.23 -8.58 3.48
CA ILE A 111 -14.75 -9.26 2.27
C ILE A 111 -15.76 -9.12 1.13
N GLU A 112 -17.06 -9.26 1.42
CA GLU A 112 -18.12 -9.04 0.44
C GLU A 112 -18.18 -7.58 -0.03
N HIS A 113 -18.04 -6.62 0.88
CA HIS A 113 -17.96 -5.21 0.52
C HIS A 113 -16.83 -4.94 -0.48
N VAL A 114 -15.60 -5.40 -0.18
CA VAL A 114 -14.46 -5.28 -1.11
C VAL A 114 -14.76 -6.00 -2.44
N ALA A 115 -15.50 -7.11 -2.40
CA ALA A 115 -15.84 -7.89 -3.59
C ALA A 115 -16.80 -7.16 -4.54
N THR A 116 -17.56 -6.18 -4.08
CA THR A 116 -18.43 -5.35 -4.94
C THR A 116 -17.63 -4.32 -5.75
N GLU A 117 -16.46 -3.91 -5.25
CA GLU A 117 -15.68 -2.80 -5.82
C GLU A 117 -14.42 -3.28 -6.53
N LEU A 118 -13.80 -4.36 -6.02
CA LEU A 118 -12.48 -4.81 -6.47
C LEU A 118 -12.52 -6.25 -7.01
N SER A 119 -11.63 -6.51 -7.97
CA SER A 119 -11.48 -7.83 -8.58
C SER A 119 -10.98 -8.89 -7.58
N VAL A 120 -11.24 -10.16 -7.89
CA VAL A 120 -11.04 -11.32 -7.00
C VAL A 120 -9.64 -11.38 -6.37
N HIS A 121 -8.59 -11.07 -7.13
CA HIS A 121 -7.21 -11.13 -6.66
C HIS A 121 -6.83 -10.00 -5.68
N LYS A 122 -7.69 -8.99 -5.51
CA LYS A 122 -7.52 -7.88 -4.57
C LYS A 122 -8.28 -8.06 -3.26
N ARG A 123 -9.07 -9.13 -3.14
CA ARG A 123 -9.86 -9.41 -1.92
C ARG A 123 -8.95 -9.90 -0.81
N PRO A 124 -9.06 -9.37 0.40
CA PRO A 124 -8.38 -9.94 1.56
C PRO A 124 -8.78 -11.40 1.77
N ARG A 125 -7.81 -12.24 2.14
CA ARG A 125 -8.03 -13.64 2.53
C ARG A 125 -8.37 -13.78 4.00
N GLU A 126 -8.07 -12.72 4.77
CA GLU A 126 -8.28 -12.68 6.22
C GLU A 126 -8.47 -11.21 6.63
N ILE A 127 -9.41 -10.95 7.53
CA ILE A 127 -9.61 -9.65 8.16
C ILE A 127 -9.49 -9.82 9.67
N ARG A 128 -8.63 -9.03 10.28
CA ARG A 128 -8.43 -8.99 11.73
C ARG A 128 -8.98 -7.68 12.27
N VAL A 129 -10.03 -7.76 13.07
CA VAL A 129 -10.53 -6.61 13.82
C VAL A 129 -9.61 -6.37 15.01
N VAL A 130 -9.10 -5.15 15.14
CA VAL A 130 -8.16 -4.74 16.17
C VAL A 130 -8.66 -3.47 16.87
N GLU A 131 -8.23 -3.25 18.10
CA GLU A 131 -8.62 -2.05 18.86
C GLU A 131 -7.97 -0.78 18.30
N SER A 132 -6.72 -0.88 17.80
CA SER A 132 -5.98 0.25 17.23
C SER A 132 -4.91 -0.25 16.27
N LEU A 133 -4.49 0.62 15.33
CA LEU A 133 -3.34 0.39 14.49
C LEU A 133 -2.07 1.02 15.09
N PRO A 134 -0.91 0.31 15.08
CA PRO A 134 0.34 0.84 15.59
C PRO A 134 0.79 2.05 14.76
N ARG A 135 1.16 3.14 15.43
CA ARG A 135 1.57 4.39 14.79
C ARG A 135 2.91 4.90 15.34
N ASN A 136 3.67 5.56 14.49
CA ASN A 136 4.86 6.29 14.94
C ASN A 136 4.47 7.64 15.57
N ALA A 137 5.46 8.38 16.09
CA ALA A 137 5.26 9.70 16.71
C ALA A 137 4.63 10.75 15.76
N MET A 138 4.69 10.53 14.46
CA MET A 138 4.07 11.40 13.44
C MET A 138 2.66 10.94 13.05
N GLY A 139 2.09 9.93 13.73
CA GLY A 139 0.76 9.39 13.44
C GLY A 139 0.69 8.41 12.26
N LYS A 140 1.82 8.08 11.60
CA LYS A 140 1.84 7.16 10.46
C LYS A 140 1.76 5.72 10.94
N VAL A 141 0.85 4.92 10.34
CA VAL A 141 0.69 3.49 10.62
C VAL A 141 1.98 2.73 10.33
N GLN A 142 2.42 1.92 11.30
CA GLN A 142 3.60 1.08 11.23
C GLN A 142 3.22 -0.35 10.84
N LYS A 143 2.96 -0.58 9.54
CA LYS A 143 2.51 -1.88 9.01
C LYS A 143 3.39 -3.06 9.42
N LYS A 144 4.71 -2.84 9.58
CA LYS A 144 5.66 -3.88 10.04
C LYS A 144 5.44 -4.38 11.47
N GLN A 145 4.62 -3.69 12.27
CA GLN A 145 4.30 -4.07 13.65
C GLN A 145 2.95 -4.82 13.75
N LEU A 146 2.30 -5.08 12.63
CA LEU A 146 1.02 -5.81 12.59
C LEU A 146 1.18 -7.33 12.56
N PHE A 147 2.41 -7.82 12.38
CA PHE A 147 2.71 -9.25 12.28
C PHE A 147 4.11 -9.57 12.73
#